data_fa096da239a3b5ca7619deef7214d0ef
#
_entry.id   fa096da239a3b5ca7619deef7214d0ef
#
_cell.length_a   1.000
_cell.length_b   1.000
_cell.length_c   1.000
_cell.angle_alpha   90.00
_cell.angle_beta   90.00
_cell.angle_gamma   90.00
#
_symmetry.space_group_name_H-M   'P 1'
#
loop_
_entity.id
_entity.type
_entity.pdbx_description
1 polymer ?
#
loop_
_entity_poly.entity_id
_entity_poly.type
_entity_poly.pdbx_seq_one_letter_code
_entity_poly.pdbx_strand_id
1 'polypeptide(L)'
;AKKIKSGSHFNFGPKKSSNKSVDRVITLLNKNFKNSVEIIKKKESLKNHKESKVLMLNSNKSKKILKWNSQFNLEQSLKLTSIWFKKYISKKNRDILKVTQDQIIEYLR
;
A
#
# COMPACT_ATOMS: atom_id res chain seq x y z
N ALA A 1 7.08 29.02 6.36
CA ALA A 1 6.69 27.82 5.60
C ALA A 1 6.96 28.08 4.12
N LYS A 2 7.71 27.19 3.43
CA LYS A 2 7.91 27.31 1.98
C LYS A 2 6.56 27.11 1.29
N LYS A 3 6.08 28.14 0.56
CA LYS A 3 4.87 28.03 -0.25
C LYS A 3 5.04 26.91 -1.28
N ILE A 4 4.17 25.92 -1.25
CA ILE A 4 4.10 24.88 -2.27
C ILE A 4 3.48 25.52 -3.50
N LYS A 5 4.17 25.44 -4.67
CA LYS A 5 3.61 25.96 -5.93
C LYS A 5 2.35 25.16 -6.30
N SER A 6 1.30 25.86 -6.77
CA SER A 6 0.14 25.22 -7.36
C SER A 6 0.58 24.26 -8.49
N GLY A 7 -0.07 23.11 -8.62
CA GLY A 7 0.29 22.08 -9.59
C GLY A 7 1.52 21.23 -9.19
N SER A 8 2.07 21.37 -7.98
CA SER A 8 3.12 20.49 -7.49
C SER A 8 2.59 19.08 -7.29
N HIS A 9 3.34 18.08 -7.78
CA HIS A 9 3.06 16.66 -7.58
C HIS A 9 4.09 16.02 -6.66
N PHE A 10 3.67 15.03 -5.91
CA PHE A 10 4.45 14.34 -4.90
C PHE A 10 4.23 12.84 -4.99
N ASN A 11 5.30 12.07 -4.77
CA ASN A 11 5.23 10.63 -4.62
C ASN A 11 5.27 10.26 -3.14
N PHE A 12 4.44 9.30 -2.76
CA PHE A 12 4.38 8.74 -1.42
C PHE A 12 4.64 7.24 -1.51
N GLY A 13 5.65 6.77 -0.82
CA GLY A 13 6.04 5.37 -0.88
C GLY A 13 6.79 4.93 0.39
N PRO A 14 6.93 3.63 0.59
CA PRO A 14 7.60 3.07 1.76
C PRO A 14 9.07 3.44 1.81
N LYS A 15 9.72 3.22 2.96
CA LYS A 15 11.18 3.31 3.07
C LYS A 15 11.83 2.24 2.20
N LYS A 16 13.02 2.51 1.64
CA LYS A 16 13.78 1.54 0.83
C LYS A 16 13.97 0.18 1.53
N SER A 17 14.18 0.18 2.84
CA SER A 17 14.32 -1.03 3.65
C SER A 17 13.05 -1.89 3.71
N SER A 18 11.91 -1.35 3.38
CA SER A 18 10.60 -2.05 3.36
C SER A 18 10.30 -2.69 2.00
N ASN A 19 11.22 -2.62 1.04
CA ASN A 19 11.00 -3.17 -0.29
C ASN A 19 10.94 -4.70 -0.24
N LYS A 20 9.86 -5.27 -0.77
CA LYS A 20 9.62 -6.71 -0.80
C LYS A 20 9.14 -7.14 -2.18
N SER A 21 9.43 -8.39 -2.54
CA SER A 21 8.91 -8.98 -3.78
C SER A 21 7.38 -9.08 -3.75
N VAL A 22 6.77 -9.12 -4.92
CA VAL A 22 5.32 -9.32 -5.07
C VAL A 22 4.87 -10.60 -4.37
N ASP A 23 5.61 -11.69 -4.52
CA ASP A 23 5.33 -12.96 -3.84
C ASP A 23 5.27 -12.81 -2.32
N ARG A 24 6.18 -12.03 -1.74
CA ARG A 24 6.17 -11.78 -0.29
C ARG A 24 4.98 -10.95 0.15
N VAL A 25 4.62 -9.93 -0.63
CA VAL A 25 3.44 -9.08 -0.36
C VAL A 25 2.17 -9.92 -0.42
N ILE A 26 2.00 -10.75 -1.46
CA ILE A 26 0.84 -11.63 -1.62
C ILE A 26 0.75 -12.64 -0.46
N THR A 27 1.87 -13.25 -0.08
CA THR A 27 1.92 -14.20 1.05
C THR A 27 1.48 -13.54 2.36
N LEU A 28 1.97 -12.33 2.64
CA LEU A 28 1.60 -11.59 3.85
C LEU A 28 0.13 -11.15 3.80
N LEU A 29 -0.36 -10.73 2.64
CA LEU A 29 -1.75 -10.36 2.47
C LEU A 29 -2.67 -11.56 2.68
N ASN A 30 -2.34 -12.72 2.10
CA ASN A 30 -3.14 -13.94 2.24
C ASN A 30 -3.24 -14.44 3.69
N LYS A 31 -2.19 -14.27 4.50
CA LYS A 31 -2.25 -14.53 5.95
C LYS A 31 -3.39 -13.76 6.63
N ASN A 32 -3.59 -12.50 6.26
CA ASN A 32 -4.66 -11.68 6.81
C ASN A 32 -6.06 -12.19 6.40
N PHE A 33 -6.15 -12.95 5.32
CA PHE A 33 -7.37 -13.65 4.87
C PHE A 33 -7.41 -15.12 5.35
N LYS A 34 -6.64 -15.47 6.37
CA LYS A 34 -6.55 -16.86 6.93
C LYS A 34 -6.16 -17.90 5.87
N ASN A 35 -5.34 -17.51 4.91
CA ASN A 35 -4.90 -18.31 3.76
C ASN A 35 -6.06 -18.88 2.91
N SER A 36 -7.20 -18.17 2.87
CA SER A 36 -8.38 -18.59 2.12
C SER A 36 -8.38 -18.13 0.66
N VAL A 37 -7.38 -17.35 0.23
CA VAL A 37 -7.28 -16.86 -1.15
C VAL A 37 -6.36 -17.78 -1.93
N GLU A 38 -6.87 -18.36 -3.00
CA GLU A 38 -6.08 -19.15 -3.94
C GLU A 38 -5.17 -18.23 -4.78
N ILE A 39 -3.88 -18.54 -4.82
CA ILE A 39 -2.88 -17.78 -5.57
C ILE A 39 -2.54 -18.53 -6.85
N ILE A 40 -3.05 -18.08 -7.97
CA ILE A 40 -2.77 -18.68 -9.28
C ILE A 40 -1.59 -17.96 -9.94
N LYS A 41 -0.45 -18.66 -10.05
CA LYS A 41 0.72 -18.18 -10.78
C LYS A 41 0.61 -18.56 -12.24
N LYS A 42 0.35 -17.60 -13.12
CA LYS A 42 0.45 -17.81 -14.57
C LYS A 42 1.91 -17.58 -15.00
N LYS A 43 2.48 -18.54 -15.75
CA LYS A 43 3.72 -18.29 -16.49
C LYS A 43 3.36 -17.37 -17.66
N GLU A 44 3.68 -16.09 -17.57
CA GLU A 44 3.62 -15.23 -18.73
C GLU A 44 4.71 -15.67 -19.73
N SER A 45 4.34 -15.81 -20.98
CA SER A 45 5.30 -15.98 -22.05
C SER A 45 6.08 -14.66 -22.18
N LEU A 46 7.33 -14.69 -21.77
CA LEU A 46 8.27 -13.56 -21.65
C LEU A 46 8.63 -12.91 -22.99
N LYS A 47 7.70 -12.78 -23.94
CA LYS A 47 8.12 -12.33 -25.27
C LYS A 47 8.22 -10.81 -25.45
N ASN A 48 7.62 -9.93 -24.61
CA ASN A 48 7.67 -8.51 -24.98
C ASN A 48 7.68 -7.44 -23.87
N HIS A 49 7.75 -7.75 -22.58
CA HIS A 49 7.89 -6.70 -21.58
C HIS A 49 9.00 -7.02 -20.58
N LYS A 50 10.15 -6.34 -20.72
CA LYS A 50 11.13 -6.24 -19.62
C LYS A 50 10.52 -5.40 -18.52
N GLU A 51 9.71 -6.02 -17.65
CA GLU A 51 9.35 -5.35 -16.41
C GLU A 51 10.61 -5.06 -15.60
N SER A 52 10.70 -3.85 -15.09
CA SER A 52 11.78 -3.46 -14.19
C SER A 52 11.76 -4.40 -12.98
N LYS A 53 12.88 -5.09 -12.72
CA LYS A 53 13.00 -6.02 -11.56
C LYS A 53 12.73 -5.35 -10.22
N VAL A 54 12.82 -4.03 -10.16
CA VAL A 54 12.54 -3.23 -8.96
C VAL A 54 11.87 -1.93 -9.39
N LEU A 55 10.61 -1.76 -9.04
CA LEU A 55 9.90 -0.50 -9.20
C LEU A 55 9.76 0.16 -7.83
N MET A 56 10.44 1.30 -7.64
CA MET A 56 10.39 2.03 -6.38
C MET A 56 10.02 3.49 -6.60
N LEU A 57 9.07 3.98 -5.81
CA LEU A 57 8.75 5.41 -5.77
C LEU A 57 9.80 6.17 -4.96
N ASN A 58 10.31 7.25 -5.54
CA ASN A 58 11.18 8.16 -4.83
C ASN A 58 10.35 9.22 -4.08
N SER A 59 10.26 9.09 -2.77
CA SER A 59 9.50 9.98 -1.88
C SER A 59 10.35 11.13 -1.29
N ASN A 60 11.56 11.39 -1.79
CA ASN A 60 12.44 12.40 -1.22
C ASN A 60 11.84 13.81 -1.27
N LYS A 61 11.11 14.15 -2.33
CA LYS A 61 10.41 15.45 -2.45
C LYS A 61 9.35 15.60 -1.36
N SER A 62 8.53 14.57 -1.13
CA SER A 62 7.50 14.56 -0.07
C SER A 62 8.12 14.72 1.32
N LYS A 63 9.21 13.98 1.59
CA LYS A 63 9.94 14.08 2.86
C LYS A 63 10.52 15.48 3.08
N LYS A 64 11.16 16.05 2.05
CA LYS A 64 11.86 17.34 2.17
C LYS A 64 10.90 18.51 2.29
N ILE A 65 9.84 18.54 1.49
CA ILE A 65 8.94 19.69 1.36
C ILE A 65 7.77 19.57 2.34
N LEU A 66 7.12 18.40 2.40
CA LEU A 66 5.94 18.16 3.26
C LEU A 66 6.29 17.62 4.63
N LYS A 67 7.59 17.31 4.89
CA LYS A 67 8.03 16.62 6.11
C LYS A 67 7.33 15.27 6.33
N TRP A 68 6.79 14.70 5.25
CA TRP A 68 6.07 13.44 5.30
C TRP A 68 7.02 12.25 5.44
N ASN A 69 6.67 11.33 6.32
CA ASN A 69 7.31 10.03 6.46
C ASN A 69 6.25 8.94 6.55
N SER A 70 6.54 7.77 5.99
CA SER A 70 5.66 6.61 6.17
C SER A 70 5.61 6.22 7.65
N GLN A 71 4.42 6.21 8.24
CA GLN A 71 4.18 5.84 9.64
C GLN A 71 4.11 4.33 9.81
N PHE A 72 3.49 3.63 8.85
CA PHE A 72 3.28 2.20 8.91
C PHE A 72 4.37 1.42 8.18
N ASN A 73 4.72 0.26 8.73
CA ASN A 73 5.49 -0.75 8.01
C ASN A 73 4.58 -1.55 7.04
N LEU A 74 5.17 -2.44 6.25
CA LEU A 74 4.42 -3.21 5.26
C LEU A 74 3.33 -4.08 5.89
N GLU A 75 3.61 -4.74 7.01
CA GLU A 75 2.66 -5.65 7.65
C GLU A 75 1.45 -4.89 8.21
N GLN A 76 1.69 -3.74 8.85
CA GLN A 76 0.63 -2.85 9.31
C GLN A 76 -0.23 -2.35 8.15
N SER A 77 0.39 -1.90 7.06
CA SER A 77 -0.32 -1.44 5.87
C SER A 77 -1.19 -2.55 5.27
N LEU A 78 -0.64 -3.75 5.12
CA LEU A 78 -1.39 -4.89 4.58
C LEU A 78 -2.54 -5.34 5.50
N LYS A 79 -2.34 -5.25 6.82
CA LYS A 79 -3.40 -5.52 7.80
C LYS A 79 -4.57 -4.54 7.63
N LEU A 80 -4.30 -3.24 7.57
CA LEU A 80 -5.32 -2.21 7.38
C LEU A 80 -6.03 -2.38 6.03
N THR A 81 -5.29 -2.62 4.97
CA THR A 81 -5.84 -2.93 3.64
C THR A 81 -6.78 -4.13 3.70
N SER A 82 -6.38 -5.21 4.38
CA SER A 82 -7.20 -6.41 4.53
C SER A 82 -8.50 -6.15 5.32
N ILE A 83 -8.42 -5.34 6.37
CA ILE A 83 -9.61 -4.94 7.15
C ILE A 83 -10.59 -4.18 6.26
N TRP A 84 -10.09 -3.22 5.48
CA TRP A 84 -10.91 -2.44 4.55
C TRP A 84 -11.58 -3.34 3.51
N PHE A 85 -10.82 -4.23 2.85
CA PHE A 85 -11.36 -5.16 1.84
C PHE A 85 -12.39 -6.12 2.43
N LYS A 86 -12.16 -6.67 3.62
CA LYS A 86 -13.15 -7.54 4.28
C LYS A 86 -14.48 -6.81 4.52
N LYS A 87 -14.43 -5.55 4.90
CA LYS A 87 -15.63 -4.73 5.04
C LYS A 87 -16.29 -4.44 3.71
N TYR A 88 -15.49 -4.11 2.70
CA TYR A 88 -15.98 -3.83 1.35
C TYR A 88 -16.74 -5.01 0.74
N ILE A 89 -16.22 -6.23 0.86
CA ILE A 89 -16.87 -7.44 0.32
C ILE A 89 -17.98 -7.97 1.22
N SER A 90 -18.07 -7.54 2.47
CA SER A 90 -19.14 -7.95 3.38
C SER A 90 -20.49 -7.38 2.95
N LYS A 91 -21.48 -8.25 2.71
CA LYS A 91 -22.84 -7.82 2.34
C LYS A 91 -23.62 -7.21 3.50
N LYS A 92 -23.25 -7.53 4.76
CA LYS A 92 -24.08 -7.21 5.95
C LYS A 92 -23.78 -5.85 6.59
N ASN A 93 -22.60 -5.30 6.43
CA ASN A 93 -22.26 -4.00 7.03
C ASN A 93 -21.15 -3.32 6.22
N ARG A 94 -21.56 -2.38 5.37
CA ARG A 94 -20.67 -1.67 4.44
C ARG A 94 -20.29 -0.27 4.93
N ASP A 95 -20.10 -0.09 6.21
CA ASP A 95 -19.64 1.21 6.71
C ASP A 95 -18.16 1.45 6.36
N ILE A 96 -17.92 1.56 5.06
CA ILE A 96 -16.60 1.79 4.48
C ILE A 96 -16.09 3.18 4.84
N LEU A 97 -16.98 4.16 4.89
CA LEU A 97 -16.63 5.52 5.28
C LEU A 97 -16.04 5.55 6.69
N LYS A 98 -16.69 4.90 7.65
CA LYS A 98 -16.22 4.82 9.02
C LYS A 98 -14.87 4.12 9.11
N VAL A 99 -14.70 2.95 8.47
CA VAL A 99 -13.43 2.23 8.44
C VAL A 99 -12.31 3.10 7.86
N THR A 100 -12.59 3.83 6.79
CA THR A 100 -11.62 4.74 6.16
C THR A 100 -11.23 5.88 7.11
N GLN A 101 -12.21 6.50 7.76
CA GLN A 101 -11.98 7.57 8.74
C GLN A 101 -11.15 7.08 9.94
N ASP A 102 -11.49 5.91 10.49
CA ASP A 102 -10.76 5.31 11.61
C ASP A 102 -9.30 5.02 11.23
N GLN A 103 -9.04 4.54 10.02
CA GLN A 103 -7.69 4.29 9.50
C GLN A 103 -6.91 5.59 9.28
N ILE A 104 -7.55 6.66 8.84
CA ILE A 104 -6.92 7.99 8.71
C ILE A 104 -6.53 8.51 10.09
N ILE A 105 -7.42 8.40 11.08
CA ILE A 105 -7.13 8.83 12.46
C ILE A 105 -5.96 8.03 13.04
N GLU A 106 -5.94 6.71 12.81
CA GLU A 106 -4.82 5.85 13.26
C GLU A 106 -3.49 6.27 12.61
N TYR A 107 -3.51 6.63 11.33
CA TYR A 107 -2.32 7.09 10.61
C TYR A 107 -1.78 8.44 11.12
N LEU A 108 -2.65 9.31 11.60
CA LEU A 108 -2.31 10.66 12.05
C LEU A 108 -1.85 10.74 13.52
N ARG A 109 -1.99 9.65 14.27
CA ARG A 109 -1.49 9.54 15.67
C ARG A 109 0.01 9.33 15.70
#